data_a6adb2ccf5cc46ff2ea07ce04bcda658
#
_entry.id   a6adb2ccf5cc46ff2ea07ce04bcda658
#
_cell.length_a   1.000
_cell.length_b   1.000
_cell.length_c   1.000
_cell.angle_alpha   90.00
_cell.angle_beta   90.00
_cell.angle_gamma   90.00
#
_symmetry.space_group_name_H-M   'P 1'
#
loop_
_entity.id
_entity.type
_entity.pdbx_description
1 polymer ?
#
loop_
_entity_poly.entity_id
_entity_poly.type
_entity_poly.pdbx_seq_one_letter_code
_entity_poly.pdbx_strand_id
1 'polypeptide(L)'
;GGEMNGDLAAPEELGRALRLDDAQGRYIEFVKRTFPRGLTLDGLKIVVDCANGAAYKVAPPGLWELGAEVIPIGVDPDGYNINSGCGSTSTEFMQSQVAARNADIGIALDGDADRVLVSDEYGKMVDGDQIMAAVAEYWSREGRLTGGGVVATVMSNLGFERFLEELKLSLVRTKVGDRYVVEHMRANGFNLGGEQSG
;
A
#
# COMPACT_ATOMS: atom_id res chain seq x y z
N GLY A 1 34.41 -12.63 12.52
CA GLY A 1 34.11 -12.71 13.90
C GLY A 1 34.79 -11.57 14.64
N GLY A 2 34.14 -10.38 14.70
CA GLY A 2 34.57 -9.31 15.60
C GLY A 2 34.02 -9.61 17.00
N GLU A 3 34.78 -9.36 18.04
CA GLU A 3 34.32 -9.44 19.43
C GLU A 3 33.23 -8.38 19.65
N MET A 4 31.97 -8.82 19.81
CA MET A 4 30.82 -7.96 20.11
C MET A 4 30.74 -7.54 21.59
N ASN A 5 31.77 -7.81 22.39
CA ASN A 5 31.73 -7.59 23.83
C ASN A 5 31.96 -6.14 24.28
N GLY A 6 32.32 -5.22 23.37
CA GLY A 6 32.61 -3.82 23.71
C GLY A 6 31.41 -2.86 23.66
N ASP A 7 30.34 -3.26 22.98
CA ASP A 7 29.18 -2.38 22.69
C ASP A 7 27.87 -2.80 23.38
N LEU A 8 27.94 -3.71 24.35
CA LEU A 8 26.75 -4.13 25.11
C LEU A 8 26.51 -3.17 26.27
N ALA A 9 25.26 -2.69 26.37
CA ALA A 9 24.82 -1.90 27.49
C ALA A 9 24.90 -2.69 28.81
N ALA A 10 25.23 -2.03 29.89
CA ALA A 10 25.18 -2.62 31.22
C ALA A 10 23.72 -3.02 31.60
N PRO A 11 23.52 -4.03 32.46
CA PRO A 11 22.17 -4.49 32.82
C PRO A 11 21.25 -3.36 33.35
N GLU A 12 21.84 -2.38 34.02
CA GLU A 12 21.14 -1.21 34.58
C GLU A 12 20.71 -0.21 33.51
N GLU A 13 21.34 -0.24 32.34
CA GLU A 13 21.07 0.63 31.18
C GLU A 13 20.07 0.00 30.21
N LEU A 14 19.68 -1.27 30.44
CA LEU A 14 18.68 -1.94 29.60
C LEU A 14 17.31 -1.29 29.77
N GLY A 15 16.67 -0.95 28.64
CA GLY A 15 15.29 -0.48 28.62
C GLY A 15 14.31 -1.54 29.12
N ARG A 16 13.09 -1.12 29.38
CA ARG A 16 11.99 -2.01 29.77
C ARG A 16 10.98 -2.11 28.63
N ALA A 17 10.50 -3.33 28.36
CA ALA A 17 9.40 -3.53 27.44
C ALA A 17 8.09 -3.04 28.09
N LEU A 18 7.35 -2.23 27.35
CA LEU A 18 6.00 -1.79 27.69
C LEU A 18 5.04 -2.23 26.61
N ARG A 19 3.95 -2.89 26.99
CA ARG A 19 2.89 -3.24 26.05
C ARG A 19 1.94 -2.05 25.87
N LEU A 20 1.71 -1.66 24.61
CA LEU A 20 0.74 -0.66 24.23
C LEU A 20 -0.51 -1.37 23.66
N ASP A 21 -1.55 -1.50 24.47
CA ASP A 21 -2.75 -2.24 24.09
C ASP A 21 -3.62 -1.48 23.06
N ASP A 22 -3.50 -0.16 23.00
CA ASP A 22 -4.25 0.72 22.10
C ASP A 22 -3.51 1.07 20.80
N ALA A 23 -2.33 0.50 20.56
CA ALA A 23 -1.50 0.84 19.39
C ALA A 23 -2.21 0.63 18.06
N GLN A 24 -2.99 -0.45 17.92
CA GLN A 24 -3.73 -0.76 16.69
C GLN A 24 -4.82 0.29 16.42
N GLY A 25 -5.61 0.65 17.40
CA GLY A 25 -6.64 1.69 17.25
C GLY A 25 -6.05 3.05 16.89
N ARG A 26 -4.93 3.43 17.52
CA ARG A 26 -4.22 4.67 17.16
C ARG A 26 -3.73 4.66 15.72
N TYR A 27 -3.20 3.52 15.25
CA TYR A 27 -2.73 3.38 13.87
C TYR A 27 -3.90 3.47 12.87
N ILE A 28 -5.02 2.77 13.14
CA ILE A 28 -6.22 2.85 12.30
C ILE A 28 -6.71 4.30 12.20
N GLU A 29 -6.82 5.00 13.32
CA GLU A 29 -7.21 6.41 13.33
C GLU A 29 -6.24 7.32 12.58
N PHE A 30 -4.94 7.04 12.67
CA PHE A 30 -3.93 7.79 11.93
C PHE A 30 -4.08 7.58 10.42
N VAL A 31 -4.22 6.33 9.98
CA VAL A 31 -4.37 6.00 8.54
C VAL A 31 -5.67 6.56 7.99
N LYS A 32 -6.80 6.44 8.70
CA LYS A 32 -8.09 7.01 8.28
C LYS A 32 -8.04 8.52 8.04
N ARG A 33 -7.19 9.25 8.77
CA ARG A 33 -7.01 10.70 8.56
C ARG A 33 -6.37 11.06 7.21
N THR A 34 -5.72 10.11 6.55
CA THR A 34 -5.17 10.31 5.20
C THR A 34 -6.25 10.18 4.13
N PHE A 35 -7.38 9.54 4.45
CA PHE A 35 -8.51 9.40 3.55
C PHE A 35 -9.16 10.76 3.27
N PRO A 36 -9.54 11.07 2.01
CA PRO A 36 -10.08 12.37 1.66
C PRO A 36 -11.36 12.69 2.44
N ARG A 37 -11.41 13.89 3.03
CA ARG A 37 -12.58 14.33 3.79
C ARG A 37 -13.82 14.42 2.89
N GLY A 38 -14.93 13.89 3.40
CA GLY A 38 -16.21 13.91 2.69
C GLY A 38 -16.42 12.75 1.71
N LEU A 39 -15.42 11.85 1.57
CA LEU A 39 -15.60 10.57 0.90
C LEU A 39 -15.81 9.45 1.90
N THR A 40 -16.53 8.42 1.48
CA THR A 40 -16.73 7.16 2.20
C THR A 40 -16.52 6.00 1.24
N LEU A 41 -16.37 4.80 1.79
CA LEU A 41 -16.37 3.56 1.03
C LEU A 41 -17.73 2.85 1.09
N ASP A 42 -18.78 3.58 1.48
CA ASP A 42 -20.16 3.03 1.56
C ASP A 42 -20.61 2.47 0.21
N GLY A 43 -21.10 1.24 0.25
CA GLY A 43 -21.55 0.52 -0.93
C GLY A 43 -20.47 -0.23 -1.69
N LEU A 44 -19.20 -0.07 -1.32
CA LEU A 44 -18.11 -0.87 -1.89
C LEU A 44 -17.89 -2.15 -1.10
N LYS A 45 -17.80 -3.26 -1.81
CA LYS A 45 -17.41 -4.57 -1.29
C LYS A 45 -15.96 -4.87 -1.64
N ILE A 46 -15.12 -5.05 -0.65
CA ILE A 46 -13.67 -5.16 -0.81
C ILE A 46 -13.17 -6.49 -0.27
N VAL A 47 -12.49 -7.28 -1.09
CA VAL A 47 -11.66 -8.38 -0.64
C VAL A 47 -10.30 -7.82 -0.24
N VAL A 48 -9.86 -8.06 1.00
CA VAL A 48 -8.54 -7.66 1.45
C VAL A 48 -7.73 -8.86 1.92
N ASP A 49 -6.62 -9.10 1.23
CA ASP A 49 -5.65 -10.15 1.57
C ASP A 49 -4.51 -9.53 2.37
N CYS A 50 -4.39 -9.94 3.62
CA CYS A 50 -3.37 -9.46 4.55
C CYS A 50 -2.13 -10.37 4.62
N ALA A 51 -1.99 -11.34 3.70
CA ALA A 51 -0.82 -12.21 3.60
C ALA A 51 -0.47 -12.98 4.90
N ASN A 52 -1.41 -13.16 5.83
CA ASN A 52 -1.14 -13.60 7.21
C ASN A 52 -0.01 -12.77 7.89
N GLY A 53 0.11 -11.50 7.52
CA GLY A 53 1.18 -10.58 7.91
C GLY A 53 0.70 -9.46 8.84
N ALA A 54 1.48 -8.39 8.92
CA ALA A 54 1.30 -7.31 9.90
C ALA A 54 -0.07 -6.60 9.82
N ALA A 55 -0.66 -6.52 8.62
CA ALA A 55 -1.89 -5.78 8.38
C ALA A 55 -3.18 -6.47 8.88
N TYR A 56 -3.14 -7.74 9.27
CA TYR A 56 -4.34 -8.56 9.52
C TYR A 56 -5.31 -7.99 10.56
N LYS A 57 -4.82 -7.20 11.53
CA LYS A 57 -5.65 -6.56 12.57
C LYS A 57 -5.96 -5.09 12.28
N VAL A 58 -5.38 -4.49 11.26
CA VAL A 58 -5.51 -3.04 11.03
C VAL A 58 -6.14 -2.71 9.69
N ALA A 59 -5.84 -3.45 8.62
CA ALA A 59 -6.39 -3.16 7.30
C ALA A 59 -7.90 -3.47 7.21
N PRO A 60 -8.40 -4.66 7.61
CA PRO A 60 -9.83 -4.93 7.54
C PRO A 60 -10.68 -3.98 8.40
N PRO A 61 -10.36 -3.72 9.69
CA PRO A 61 -11.11 -2.74 10.47
C PRO A 61 -11.03 -1.32 9.90
N GLY A 62 -9.86 -0.90 9.41
CA GLY A 62 -9.70 0.43 8.84
C GLY A 62 -10.60 0.67 7.63
N LEU A 63 -10.70 -0.29 6.71
CA LEU A 63 -11.59 -0.23 5.55
C LEU A 63 -13.07 -0.28 5.97
N TRP A 64 -13.41 -1.13 6.94
CA TRP A 64 -14.76 -1.22 7.48
C TRP A 64 -15.21 0.09 8.16
N GLU A 65 -14.35 0.72 8.93
CA GLU A 65 -14.65 2.01 9.59
C GLU A 65 -14.80 3.17 8.57
N LEU A 66 -14.29 3.01 7.34
CA LEU A 66 -14.51 3.93 6.24
C LEU A 66 -15.81 3.64 5.46
N GLY A 67 -16.57 2.59 5.82
CA GLY A 67 -17.88 2.26 5.26
C GLY A 67 -17.90 1.05 4.33
N ALA A 68 -16.77 0.40 4.04
CA ALA A 68 -16.75 -0.75 3.13
C ALA A 68 -17.38 -2.01 3.74
N GLU A 69 -18.01 -2.83 2.90
CA GLU A 69 -18.22 -4.25 3.18
C GLU A 69 -16.91 -5.00 2.95
N VAL A 70 -16.27 -5.47 4.02
CA VAL A 70 -14.92 -6.06 3.94
C VAL A 70 -14.98 -7.58 4.02
N ILE A 71 -14.32 -8.25 3.08
CA ILE A 71 -14.08 -9.68 3.05
C ILE A 71 -12.59 -9.92 3.32
N PRO A 72 -12.20 -10.16 4.58
CA PRO A 72 -10.80 -10.37 4.91
C PRO A 72 -10.37 -11.79 4.56
N ILE A 73 -9.18 -11.94 3.97
CA ILE A 73 -8.49 -13.19 3.73
C ILE A 73 -7.02 -13.06 4.13
N GLY A 74 -6.32 -14.18 4.35
CA GLY A 74 -4.94 -14.13 4.83
C GLY A 74 -4.82 -13.43 6.21
N VAL A 75 -5.75 -13.72 7.14
CA VAL A 75 -5.86 -13.04 8.45
C VAL A 75 -5.70 -13.99 9.64
N ASP A 76 -5.18 -15.19 9.41
CA ASP A 76 -4.97 -16.20 10.45
C ASP A 76 -3.47 -16.60 10.55
N PRO A 77 -2.61 -15.69 11.06
CA PRO A 77 -1.18 -15.96 11.16
C PRO A 77 -0.89 -17.02 12.22
N ASP A 78 -0.14 -18.06 11.84
CA ASP A 78 0.33 -19.14 12.72
C ASP A 78 1.83 -19.05 13.07
N GLY A 79 2.52 -18.03 12.56
CA GLY A 79 3.95 -17.79 12.72
C GLY A 79 4.82 -18.41 11.62
N TYR A 80 4.25 -19.19 10.70
CA TYR A 80 4.97 -19.87 9.61
C TYR A 80 4.34 -19.62 8.23
N ASN A 81 3.12 -19.10 8.16
CA ASN A 81 2.32 -19.00 6.96
C ASN A 81 2.30 -17.61 6.32
N ILE A 82 3.13 -16.67 6.75
CA ILE A 82 3.24 -15.34 6.15
C ILE A 82 3.62 -15.45 4.66
N ASN A 83 2.88 -14.75 3.77
CA ASN A 83 3.03 -14.80 2.31
C ASN A 83 2.87 -16.21 1.69
N SER A 84 2.40 -17.20 2.42
CA SER A 84 2.28 -18.56 1.93
C SER A 84 0.99 -18.76 1.14
N GLY A 85 1.08 -18.67 -0.20
CA GLY A 85 -0.06 -18.80 -1.12
C GLY A 85 -1.12 -17.72 -0.97
N CYS A 86 -0.73 -16.55 -0.48
CA CYS A 86 -1.59 -15.38 -0.27
C CYS A 86 -0.79 -14.07 -0.38
N GLY A 87 -1.49 -12.95 -0.33
CA GLY A 87 -0.92 -11.62 -0.39
C GLY A 87 -0.43 -11.21 -1.78
N SER A 88 0.34 -10.13 -1.84
CA SER A 88 0.81 -9.53 -3.10
C SER A 88 1.76 -10.41 -3.89
N THR A 89 2.35 -11.43 -3.26
CA THR A 89 3.25 -12.40 -3.92
C THR A 89 2.51 -13.60 -4.54
N SER A 90 1.22 -13.79 -4.23
CA SER A 90 0.36 -14.85 -4.75
C SER A 90 -1.09 -14.39 -4.75
N THR A 91 -1.47 -13.65 -5.79
CA THR A 91 -2.75 -12.91 -5.86
C THR A 91 -3.93 -13.75 -6.37
N GLU A 92 -3.69 -14.98 -6.85
CA GLU A 92 -4.70 -15.82 -7.49
C GLU A 92 -5.88 -16.12 -6.56
N PHE A 93 -5.59 -16.32 -5.27
CA PHE A 93 -6.64 -16.56 -4.29
C PHE A 93 -7.50 -15.33 -4.10
N MET A 94 -6.91 -14.16 -3.91
CA MET A 94 -7.63 -12.88 -3.81
C MET A 94 -8.49 -12.65 -5.06
N GLN A 95 -7.94 -12.79 -6.27
CA GLN A 95 -8.66 -12.64 -7.54
C GLN A 95 -9.88 -13.56 -7.61
N SER A 96 -9.72 -14.84 -7.21
CA SER A 96 -10.81 -15.79 -7.19
C SER A 96 -11.92 -15.41 -6.21
N GLN A 97 -11.56 -14.86 -5.05
CA GLN A 97 -12.53 -14.39 -4.04
C GLN A 97 -13.29 -13.15 -4.51
N VAL A 98 -12.65 -12.22 -5.22
CA VAL A 98 -13.31 -11.05 -5.82
C VAL A 98 -14.43 -11.52 -6.75
N ALA A 99 -14.12 -12.39 -7.71
CA ALA A 99 -15.10 -12.92 -8.65
C ALA A 99 -16.21 -13.74 -7.96
N ALA A 100 -15.84 -14.64 -7.03
CA ALA A 100 -16.78 -15.53 -6.35
C ALA A 100 -17.76 -14.78 -5.41
N ARG A 101 -17.33 -13.66 -4.84
CA ARG A 101 -18.10 -12.86 -3.88
C ARG A 101 -18.80 -11.66 -4.51
N ASN A 102 -18.62 -11.43 -5.83
CA ASN A 102 -19.05 -10.22 -6.52
C ASN A 102 -18.57 -8.96 -5.76
N ALA A 103 -17.29 -8.94 -5.44
CA ALA A 103 -16.67 -7.78 -4.81
C ALA A 103 -16.29 -6.75 -5.89
N ASP A 104 -16.29 -5.47 -5.52
CA ASP A 104 -15.98 -4.38 -6.45
C ASP A 104 -14.48 -4.23 -6.67
N ILE A 105 -13.68 -4.63 -5.66
CA ILE A 105 -12.23 -4.47 -5.71
C ILE A 105 -11.55 -5.54 -4.83
N GLY A 106 -10.38 -5.98 -5.25
CA GLY A 106 -9.47 -6.79 -4.45
C GLY A 106 -8.21 -5.99 -4.08
N ILE A 107 -7.76 -6.12 -2.86
CA ILE A 107 -6.54 -5.52 -2.33
C ILE A 107 -5.69 -6.64 -1.76
N ALA A 108 -4.45 -6.79 -2.24
CA ALA A 108 -3.48 -7.74 -1.70
C ALA A 108 -2.28 -6.97 -1.15
N LEU A 109 -2.00 -7.17 0.13
CA LEU A 109 -0.82 -6.65 0.82
C LEU A 109 0.25 -7.75 0.91
N ASP A 110 1.48 -7.39 1.15
CA ASP A 110 2.50 -8.38 1.52
C ASP A 110 2.67 -8.49 3.05
N GLY A 111 3.63 -9.28 3.49
CA GLY A 111 3.75 -9.67 4.89
C GLY A 111 3.99 -8.53 5.88
N ASP A 112 4.71 -7.49 5.49
CA ASP A 112 4.94 -6.27 6.29
C ASP A 112 4.11 -5.07 5.82
N ALA A 113 3.28 -5.29 4.77
CA ALA A 113 2.32 -4.34 4.22
C ALA A 113 2.96 -3.05 3.68
N ASP A 114 4.16 -3.15 3.12
CA ASP A 114 4.82 -2.06 2.40
C ASP A 114 4.50 -2.03 0.91
N ARG A 115 3.89 -3.13 0.39
CA ARG A 115 3.42 -3.26 -0.99
C ARG A 115 1.91 -3.53 -1.05
N VAL A 116 1.28 -3.00 -2.11
CA VAL A 116 -0.14 -3.21 -2.38
C VAL A 116 -0.36 -3.51 -3.86
N LEU A 117 -1.10 -4.59 -4.13
CA LEU A 117 -1.62 -4.89 -5.45
C LEU A 117 -3.14 -4.84 -5.44
N VAL A 118 -3.73 -4.42 -6.55
CA VAL A 118 -5.17 -4.20 -6.65
C VAL A 118 -5.73 -4.99 -7.84
N SER A 119 -6.93 -5.52 -7.69
CA SER A 119 -7.71 -6.08 -8.80
C SER A 119 -9.04 -5.35 -8.98
N ASP A 120 -9.56 -5.37 -10.19
CA ASP A 120 -10.90 -4.89 -10.51
C ASP A 120 -11.99 -5.88 -10.06
N GLU A 121 -13.25 -5.55 -10.34
CA GLU A 121 -14.43 -6.36 -10.01
C GLU A 121 -14.47 -7.73 -10.72
N TYR A 122 -13.67 -7.93 -11.76
CA TYR A 122 -13.53 -9.21 -12.47
C TYR A 122 -12.37 -10.05 -11.93
N GLY A 123 -11.65 -9.56 -10.90
CA GLY A 123 -10.45 -10.18 -10.38
C GLY A 123 -9.22 -9.99 -11.27
N LYS A 124 -9.27 -9.09 -12.27
CA LYS A 124 -8.13 -8.75 -13.11
C LYS A 124 -7.22 -7.77 -12.40
N MET A 125 -5.94 -8.09 -12.37
CA MET A 125 -4.94 -7.22 -11.73
C MET A 125 -4.82 -5.86 -12.42
N VAL A 126 -4.79 -4.82 -11.61
CA VAL A 126 -4.51 -3.43 -12.00
C VAL A 126 -3.06 -3.14 -11.67
N ASP A 127 -2.29 -2.81 -12.69
CA ASP A 127 -0.86 -2.50 -12.55
C ASP A 127 -0.63 -1.21 -11.75
N GLY A 128 0.45 -1.13 -10.99
CA GLY A 128 0.79 0.06 -10.21
C GLY A 128 0.92 1.33 -11.04
N ASP A 129 1.40 1.23 -12.28
CA ASP A 129 1.42 2.36 -13.21
C ASP A 129 0.01 2.86 -13.55
N GLN A 130 -0.98 1.95 -13.65
CA GLN A 130 -2.39 2.32 -13.88
C GLN A 130 -3.00 2.99 -12.65
N ILE A 131 -2.65 2.53 -11.45
CA ILE A 131 -3.08 3.16 -10.19
C ILE A 131 -2.51 4.58 -10.10
N MET A 132 -1.21 4.74 -10.33
CA MET A 132 -0.57 6.05 -10.34
C MET A 132 -1.15 6.97 -11.41
N ALA A 133 -1.47 6.44 -12.61
CA ALA A 133 -2.12 7.18 -13.68
C ALA A 133 -3.49 7.71 -13.26
N ALA A 134 -4.34 6.87 -12.67
CA ALA A 134 -5.66 7.27 -12.19
C ALA A 134 -5.60 8.35 -11.09
N VAL A 135 -4.66 8.20 -10.15
CA VAL A 135 -4.46 9.21 -9.09
C VAL A 135 -3.90 10.51 -9.67
N ALA A 136 -2.96 10.44 -10.62
CA ALA A 136 -2.38 11.60 -11.28
C ALA A 136 -3.43 12.40 -12.03
N GLU A 137 -4.29 11.74 -12.81
CA GLU A 137 -5.40 12.38 -13.53
C GLU A 137 -6.36 13.07 -12.56
N TYR A 138 -6.82 12.35 -11.54
CA TYR A 138 -7.74 12.86 -10.56
C TYR A 138 -7.15 14.08 -9.81
N TRP A 139 -5.92 13.95 -9.28
CA TRP A 139 -5.28 15.04 -8.54
C TRP A 139 -4.92 16.23 -9.41
N SER A 140 -4.56 16.01 -10.68
CA SER A 140 -4.32 17.09 -11.63
C SER A 140 -5.59 17.90 -11.88
N ARG A 141 -6.72 17.21 -12.11
CA ARG A 141 -8.03 17.86 -12.30
C ARG A 141 -8.50 18.63 -11.09
N GLU A 142 -8.25 18.11 -9.88
CA GLU A 142 -8.62 18.76 -8.62
C GLU A 142 -7.60 19.84 -8.17
N GLY A 143 -6.53 20.07 -8.93
CA GLY A 143 -5.47 21.02 -8.54
C GLY A 143 -4.66 20.59 -7.31
N ARG A 144 -4.64 19.31 -7.00
CA ARG A 144 -3.96 18.71 -5.83
C ARG A 144 -2.57 18.20 -6.16
N LEU A 145 -2.27 17.91 -7.43
CA LEU A 145 -0.97 17.41 -7.86
C LEU A 145 0.09 18.50 -7.80
N THR A 146 1.21 18.24 -7.15
CA THR A 146 2.35 19.14 -7.06
C THR A 146 3.58 18.55 -7.76
N GLY A 147 4.57 19.41 -8.06
CA GLY A 147 5.79 18.98 -8.77
C GLY A 147 5.63 18.82 -10.29
N GLY A 148 4.41 19.00 -10.81
CA GLY A 148 4.14 18.96 -12.27
C GLY A 148 4.20 17.56 -12.87
N GLY A 149 4.06 16.49 -12.07
CA GLY A 149 4.12 15.12 -12.58
C GLY A 149 4.15 14.06 -11.49
N VAL A 150 4.67 12.89 -11.87
CA VAL A 150 4.79 11.70 -11.01
C VAL A 150 6.24 11.24 -10.97
N VAL A 151 6.67 10.77 -9.81
CA VAL A 151 7.98 10.13 -9.64
C VAL A 151 7.79 8.62 -9.61
N ALA A 152 8.43 7.90 -10.52
CA ALA A 152 8.40 6.45 -10.54
C ALA A 152 9.80 5.87 -10.75
N THR A 153 9.91 4.56 -10.89
CA THR A 153 11.21 3.93 -11.16
C THR A 153 11.43 3.70 -12.66
N VAL A 154 12.63 3.30 -13.03
CA VAL A 154 12.96 2.90 -14.40
C VAL A 154 12.13 1.72 -14.91
N MET A 155 11.41 1.02 -14.02
CA MET A 155 10.56 -0.12 -14.35
C MET A 155 9.18 0.28 -14.89
N SER A 156 8.75 1.53 -14.71
CA SER A 156 7.46 2.01 -15.20
C SER A 156 7.40 1.97 -16.72
N ASN A 157 6.25 1.58 -17.26
CA ASN A 157 6.05 1.33 -18.68
C ASN A 157 5.89 2.62 -19.50
N LEU A 158 6.07 2.49 -20.82
CA LEU A 158 5.94 3.61 -21.75
C LEU A 158 4.49 4.12 -21.87
N GLY A 159 3.49 3.24 -21.65
CA GLY A 159 2.07 3.63 -21.69
C GLY A 159 1.75 4.67 -20.62
N PHE A 160 2.30 4.50 -19.41
CA PHE A 160 2.15 5.45 -18.32
C PHE A 160 2.79 6.81 -18.66
N GLU A 161 4.00 6.83 -19.22
CA GLU A 161 4.65 8.06 -19.65
C GLU A 161 3.84 8.82 -20.68
N ARG A 162 3.35 8.14 -21.74
CA ARG A 162 2.51 8.76 -22.76
C ARG A 162 1.20 9.28 -22.21
N PHE A 163 0.56 8.56 -21.29
CA PHE A 163 -0.64 9.01 -20.63
C PHE A 163 -0.41 10.30 -19.83
N LEU A 164 0.70 10.39 -19.10
CA LEU A 164 1.06 11.62 -18.38
C LEU A 164 1.35 12.78 -19.34
N GLU A 165 2.01 12.53 -20.48
CA GLU A 165 2.26 13.53 -21.51
C GLU A 165 0.95 14.12 -22.07
N GLU A 166 -0.09 13.30 -22.29
CA GLU A 166 -1.42 13.77 -22.71
C GLU A 166 -2.04 14.71 -21.68
N LEU A 167 -1.79 14.48 -20.40
CA LEU A 167 -2.19 15.34 -19.28
C LEU A 167 -1.27 16.55 -19.06
N LYS A 168 -0.21 16.70 -19.88
CA LYS A 168 0.86 17.72 -19.74
C LYS A 168 1.61 17.58 -18.40
N LEU A 169 1.76 16.36 -17.92
CA LEU A 169 2.51 16.00 -16.73
C LEU A 169 3.81 15.29 -17.13
N SER A 170 4.80 15.38 -16.26
CA SER A 170 6.07 14.69 -16.45
C SER A 170 6.12 13.36 -15.70
N LEU A 171 6.85 12.38 -16.26
CA LEU A 171 7.27 11.17 -15.53
C LEU A 171 8.76 11.29 -15.20
N VAL A 172 9.07 11.39 -13.92
CA VAL A 172 10.47 11.36 -13.46
C VAL A 172 10.81 9.92 -13.05
N ARG A 173 11.89 9.40 -13.63
CA ARG A 173 12.37 8.04 -13.35
C ARG A 173 13.56 8.05 -12.40
N THR A 174 13.44 7.29 -11.32
CA THR A 174 14.52 7.01 -10.37
C THR A 174 15.04 5.58 -10.53
N LYS A 175 16.06 5.24 -9.76
CA LYS A 175 16.44 3.83 -9.55
C LYS A 175 15.30 3.07 -8.86
N VAL A 176 15.30 1.75 -9.02
CA VAL A 176 14.40 0.84 -8.30
C VAL A 176 14.62 0.96 -6.79
N GLY A 177 13.55 1.09 -6.04
CA GLY A 177 13.49 1.23 -4.60
C GLY A 177 12.71 2.48 -4.19
N ASP A 178 11.70 2.29 -3.33
CA ASP A 178 10.83 3.32 -2.77
C ASP A 178 11.60 4.50 -2.18
N ARG A 179 12.71 4.22 -1.52
CA ARG A 179 13.61 5.23 -0.96
C ARG A 179 14.02 6.29 -2.00
N TYR A 180 14.42 5.88 -3.20
CA TYR A 180 14.85 6.81 -4.24
C TYR A 180 13.70 7.65 -4.77
N VAL A 181 12.51 7.06 -4.85
CA VAL A 181 11.26 7.76 -5.20
C VAL A 181 10.97 8.83 -4.15
N VAL A 182 10.92 8.46 -2.87
CA VAL A 182 10.61 9.38 -1.76
C VAL A 182 11.66 10.49 -1.62
N GLU A 183 12.95 10.17 -1.74
CA GLU A 183 14.03 11.17 -1.71
C GLU A 183 13.85 12.20 -2.83
N HIS A 184 13.56 11.75 -4.06
CA HIS A 184 13.32 12.66 -5.17
C HIS A 184 12.07 13.51 -4.98
N MET A 185 10.96 12.90 -4.53
CA MET A 185 9.71 13.62 -4.25
C MET A 185 9.94 14.76 -3.26
N ARG A 186 10.60 14.47 -2.13
CA ARG A 186 10.89 15.47 -1.08
C ARG A 186 11.79 16.60 -1.57
N ALA A 187 12.84 16.26 -2.33
CA ALA A 187 13.78 17.25 -2.82
C ALA A 187 13.20 18.20 -3.88
N ASN A 188 12.19 17.76 -4.64
CA ASN A 188 11.66 18.46 -5.79
C ASN A 188 10.17 18.84 -5.67
N GLY A 189 9.55 18.63 -4.51
CA GLY A 189 8.18 19.05 -4.23
C GLY A 189 7.08 18.25 -4.92
N PHE A 190 7.37 17.00 -5.31
CA PHE A 190 6.35 16.07 -5.81
C PHE A 190 5.56 15.45 -4.65
N ASN A 191 4.27 15.22 -4.86
CA ASN A 191 3.40 14.57 -3.89
C ASN A 191 2.81 13.24 -4.36
N LEU A 192 3.15 12.80 -5.57
CA LEU A 192 2.76 11.49 -6.10
C LEU A 192 3.97 10.77 -6.65
N GLY A 193 4.14 9.52 -6.24
CA GLY A 193 5.16 8.63 -6.75
C GLY A 193 4.98 7.23 -6.22
N GLY A 194 5.63 6.26 -6.86
CA GLY A 194 5.55 4.85 -6.50
C GLY A 194 6.32 3.95 -7.45
N GLU A 195 6.10 2.66 -7.28
CA GLU A 195 6.63 1.62 -8.14
C GLU A 195 5.48 0.80 -8.75
N GLN A 196 5.68 0.25 -9.96
CA GLN A 196 4.62 -0.52 -10.62
C GLN A 196 4.33 -1.87 -9.94
N SER A 197 5.24 -2.36 -9.12
CA SER A 197 5.16 -3.66 -8.44
C SER A 197 4.52 -3.60 -7.03
N GLY A 198 3.95 -2.49 -6.65
CA GLY A 198 3.27 -2.32 -5.36
C GLY A 198 3.96 -1.37 -4.44
#